data_493c93d130174e9438fa329b3b2f84c2
#
_entry.id   493c93d130174e9438fa329b3b2f84c2
#
_cell.length_a   1.000
_cell.length_b   1.000
_cell.length_c   1.000
_cell.angle_alpha   90.00
_cell.angle_beta   90.00
_cell.angle_gamma   90.00
#
_symmetry.space_group_name_H-M   'P 1'
#
loop_
_entity.id
_entity.type
_entity.pdbx_description
1 polymer ?
#
loop_
_entity_poly.entity_id
_entity_poly.type
_entity_poly.pdbx_seq_one_letter_code
_entity_poly.pdbx_strand_id
1 'polypeptide(L)'
;VLERETQSADTTPEQACPPTGLDAVNQQLAAAYPELSPQLKLAAGYVLEHPVEIAFQSIRKSAGAARVTSSTLVRLAKRLGFDSYEQFREVFQSAVQAGPVELSGRASDLRNLASQTDDQVFLDVGDAAFDNIGRLFTADNQARVRDAAMMLLAAEKIAVVGFRDTFACAYHFAYVGRIAMPNVQLIRGQEGGLLTELAPFGEHDVVVAFGFEPYCAETVRALEIARAAGIKPIVITDTLRSPLVPGAAITFTVANATPHFFPSILSAITLIEVLLAECVAYGPDSLVDNVASFESRMREMGAYVSNE
;
A
#
# COMPACT_ATOMS: atom_id res chain seq x y z
N VAL A 1 57.56 -20.64 12.57
CA VAL A 1 57.13 -21.25 11.31
C VAL A 1 55.86 -22.04 11.62
N LEU A 2 54.72 -21.47 11.36
CA LEU A 2 53.44 -22.16 11.35
C LEU A 2 52.67 -21.62 10.14
N GLU A 3 52.58 -22.46 9.15
CA GLU A 3 51.80 -22.24 7.93
C GLU A 3 50.32 -22.15 8.31
N ARG A 4 49.62 -21.06 7.88
CA ARG A 4 48.18 -20.96 7.93
C ARG A 4 47.66 -21.42 6.57
N GLU A 5 47.01 -22.56 6.55
CA GLU A 5 46.16 -23.00 5.45
C GLU A 5 44.97 -22.07 5.33
N THR A 6 44.85 -21.40 4.21
CA THR A 6 43.66 -20.63 3.79
C THR A 6 42.65 -21.63 3.24
N GLN A 7 41.64 -21.97 4.05
CA GLN A 7 40.42 -22.61 3.55
C GLN A 7 39.59 -21.55 2.81
N SER A 8 39.46 -21.70 1.52
CA SER A 8 38.51 -20.97 0.70
C SER A 8 37.10 -21.47 1.03
N ALA A 9 36.30 -20.63 1.66
CA ALA A 9 34.88 -20.89 1.87
C ALA A 9 34.17 -20.77 0.51
N ASP A 10 33.72 -21.90 0.01
CA ASP A 10 32.81 -22.04 -1.12
C ASP A 10 31.43 -21.60 -0.65
N THR A 11 31.09 -20.32 -0.85
CA THR A 11 29.78 -19.78 -0.55
C THR A 11 28.80 -20.17 -1.67
N THR A 12 28.17 -21.32 -1.49
CA THR A 12 26.94 -21.66 -2.22
C THR A 12 25.91 -20.59 -1.91
N PRO A 13 25.24 -19.97 -2.90
CA PRO A 13 24.21 -18.98 -2.62
C PRO A 13 23.07 -19.66 -1.85
N GLU A 14 22.76 -19.12 -0.68
CA GLU A 14 21.63 -19.49 0.16
C GLU A 14 20.36 -19.52 -0.70
N GLN A 15 19.77 -20.69 -0.85
CA GLN A 15 18.53 -20.86 -1.62
C GLN A 15 17.42 -20.12 -0.89
N ALA A 16 17.02 -18.96 -1.43
CA ALA A 16 15.87 -18.21 -0.94
C ALA A 16 14.64 -19.12 -0.96
N CYS A 17 13.92 -19.19 0.14
CA CYS A 17 12.66 -19.91 0.23
C CYS A 17 11.66 -19.32 -0.80
N PRO A 18 10.93 -20.15 -1.56
CA PRO A 18 9.97 -19.65 -2.56
C PRO A 18 8.89 -18.83 -1.88
N PRO A 19 8.50 -17.68 -2.46
CA PRO A 19 7.47 -16.83 -1.90
C PRO A 19 6.11 -17.52 -1.91
N THR A 20 5.41 -17.46 -0.77
CA THR A 20 4.06 -17.98 -0.62
C THR A 20 3.04 -16.89 -0.92
N GLY A 21 2.39 -16.98 -2.10
CA GLY A 21 1.36 -16.03 -2.53
C GLY A 21 1.82 -15.00 -3.56
N LEU A 22 0.84 -14.47 -4.30
CA LEU A 22 1.07 -13.57 -5.44
C LEU A 22 1.75 -12.26 -5.03
N ASP A 23 1.39 -11.70 -3.87
CA ASP A 23 1.97 -10.44 -3.39
C ASP A 23 3.45 -10.61 -3.04
N ALA A 24 3.82 -11.73 -2.43
CA ALA A 24 5.22 -12.03 -2.13
C ALA A 24 6.04 -12.23 -3.42
N VAL A 25 5.46 -12.86 -4.45
CA VAL A 25 6.08 -12.97 -5.79
C VAL A 25 6.28 -11.59 -6.42
N ASN A 26 5.26 -10.73 -6.38
CA ASN A 26 5.31 -9.38 -6.94
C ASN A 26 6.38 -8.53 -6.24
N GLN A 27 6.50 -8.64 -4.93
CA GLN A 27 7.49 -7.93 -4.13
C GLN A 27 8.92 -8.40 -4.45
N GLN A 28 9.15 -9.70 -4.50
CA GLN A 28 10.46 -10.23 -4.89
C GLN A 28 10.82 -9.85 -6.32
N LEU A 29 9.85 -9.85 -7.25
CA LEU A 29 10.08 -9.39 -8.63
C LEU A 29 10.48 -7.92 -8.65
N ALA A 30 9.78 -7.05 -7.91
CA ALA A 30 10.10 -5.63 -7.84
C ALA A 30 11.50 -5.39 -7.24
N ALA A 31 11.86 -6.08 -6.17
CA ALA A 31 13.17 -5.99 -5.54
C ALA A 31 14.30 -6.49 -6.47
N ALA A 32 14.08 -7.59 -7.18
CA ALA A 32 15.08 -8.15 -8.09
C ALA A 32 15.19 -7.40 -9.43
N TYR A 33 14.17 -6.61 -9.82
CA TYR A 33 14.04 -6.01 -11.14
C TYR A 33 15.26 -5.19 -11.61
N PRO A 34 15.91 -4.36 -10.77
CA PRO A 34 17.09 -3.59 -11.19
C PRO A 34 18.22 -4.46 -11.71
N GLU A 35 18.43 -5.63 -11.10
CA GLU A 35 19.52 -6.57 -11.37
C GLU A 35 19.21 -7.59 -12.48
N LEU A 36 17.99 -7.62 -12.99
CA LEU A 36 17.59 -8.55 -14.03
C LEU A 36 18.23 -8.20 -15.40
N SER A 37 18.63 -9.24 -16.15
CA SER A 37 19.02 -9.08 -17.54
C SER A 37 17.84 -8.56 -18.39
N PRO A 38 18.10 -7.92 -19.58
CA PRO A 38 17.03 -7.38 -20.41
C PRO A 38 15.91 -8.39 -20.73
N GLN A 39 16.24 -9.64 -20.99
CA GLN A 39 15.25 -10.70 -21.26
C GLN A 39 14.45 -11.09 -20.02
N LEU A 40 15.07 -11.11 -18.85
CA LEU A 40 14.36 -11.35 -17.58
C LEU A 40 13.50 -10.16 -17.19
N LYS A 41 13.90 -8.92 -17.52
CA LYS A 41 13.05 -7.72 -17.32
C LYS A 41 11.78 -7.76 -18.15
N LEU A 42 11.86 -8.18 -19.42
CA LEU A 42 10.68 -8.39 -20.27
C LEU A 42 9.76 -9.48 -19.69
N ALA A 43 10.34 -10.60 -19.26
CA ALA A 43 9.58 -11.67 -18.62
C ALA A 43 8.91 -11.21 -17.31
N ALA A 44 9.63 -10.50 -16.44
CA ALA A 44 9.12 -9.98 -15.19
C ALA A 44 8.00 -8.93 -15.41
N GLY A 45 8.18 -8.01 -16.35
CA GLY A 45 7.14 -7.04 -16.73
C GLY A 45 5.86 -7.75 -17.18
N TYR A 46 5.97 -8.73 -18.09
CA TYR A 46 4.80 -9.49 -18.53
C TYR A 46 4.11 -10.24 -17.37
N VAL A 47 4.88 -10.86 -16.48
CA VAL A 47 4.33 -11.56 -15.30
C VAL A 47 3.55 -10.62 -14.41
N LEU A 48 4.07 -9.42 -14.16
CA LEU A 48 3.42 -8.40 -13.34
C LEU A 48 2.15 -7.85 -14.00
N GLU A 49 2.16 -7.68 -15.30
CA GLU A 49 1.04 -7.09 -16.06
C GLU A 49 -0.07 -8.09 -16.39
N HIS A 50 0.24 -9.40 -16.44
CA HIS A 50 -0.64 -10.43 -16.97
C HIS A 50 -0.77 -11.67 -16.05
N PRO A 51 -1.11 -11.52 -14.77
CA PRO A 51 -1.17 -12.63 -13.81
C PRO A 51 -2.19 -13.72 -14.21
N VAL A 52 -3.32 -13.35 -14.81
CA VAL A 52 -4.35 -14.30 -15.27
C VAL A 52 -3.82 -15.16 -16.41
N GLU A 53 -3.10 -14.56 -17.36
CA GLU A 53 -2.48 -15.25 -18.47
C GLU A 53 -1.40 -16.22 -17.98
N ILE A 54 -0.60 -15.83 -17.00
CA ILE A 54 0.38 -16.72 -16.38
C ILE A 54 -0.31 -17.92 -15.71
N ALA A 55 -1.44 -17.71 -15.05
CA ALA A 55 -2.20 -18.77 -14.40
C ALA A 55 -2.74 -19.82 -15.39
N PHE A 56 -3.30 -19.39 -16.52
CA PHE A 56 -4.09 -20.27 -17.40
C PHE A 56 -3.48 -20.58 -18.77
N GLN A 57 -2.49 -19.83 -19.22
CA GLN A 57 -1.85 -20.11 -20.51
C GLN A 57 -0.69 -21.11 -20.36
N SER A 58 -0.36 -21.78 -21.48
CA SER A 58 0.86 -22.60 -21.52
C SER A 58 2.11 -21.69 -21.47
N ILE A 59 3.20 -22.19 -20.89
CA ILE A 59 4.47 -21.46 -20.85
C ILE A 59 4.93 -20.95 -22.22
N ARG A 60 4.65 -21.70 -23.29
CA ARG A 60 4.98 -21.29 -24.69
C ARG A 60 4.19 -20.07 -25.11
N LYS A 61 2.91 -20.01 -24.77
CA LYS A 61 2.04 -18.88 -25.11
C LYS A 61 2.40 -17.64 -24.31
N SER A 62 2.62 -17.79 -23.00
CA SER A 62 3.09 -16.69 -22.14
C SER A 62 4.47 -16.17 -22.57
N ALA A 63 5.40 -17.05 -22.93
CA ALA A 63 6.73 -16.67 -23.41
C ALA A 63 6.65 -15.91 -24.75
N GLY A 64 5.79 -16.34 -25.67
CA GLY A 64 5.53 -15.65 -26.94
C GLY A 64 4.95 -14.25 -26.75
N ALA A 65 3.99 -14.11 -25.85
CA ALA A 65 3.37 -12.82 -25.50
C ALA A 65 4.37 -11.86 -24.81
N ALA A 66 5.20 -12.39 -23.92
CA ALA A 66 6.28 -11.66 -23.27
C ALA A 66 7.48 -11.35 -24.18
N ARG A 67 7.48 -11.82 -25.42
CA ARG A 67 8.60 -11.74 -26.41
C ARG A 67 9.91 -12.32 -25.87
N VAL A 68 9.81 -13.42 -25.13
CA VAL A 68 10.96 -14.16 -24.57
C VAL A 68 10.84 -15.65 -24.91
N THR A 69 11.82 -16.46 -24.51
CA THR A 69 11.75 -17.91 -24.65
C THR A 69 11.13 -18.54 -23.38
N SER A 70 10.58 -19.77 -23.53
CA SER A 70 10.07 -20.53 -22.36
C SER A 70 11.16 -20.76 -21.30
N SER A 71 12.42 -20.95 -21.72
CA SER A 71 13.54 -21.07 -20.80
C SER A 71 13.81 -19.79 -19.99
N THR A 72 13.47 -18.61 -20.54
CA THR A 72 13.58 -17.34 -19.80
C THR A 72 12.57 -17.28 -18.64
N LEU A 73 11.33 -17.73 -18.86
CA LEU A 73 10.31 -17.82 -17.80
C LEU A 73 10.70 -18.85 -16.72
N VAL A 74 11.25 -20.00 -17.12
CA VAL A 74 11.78 -20.99 -16.15
C VAL A 74 12.93 -20.41 -15.33
N ARG A 75 13.84 -19.67 -15.96
CA ARG A 75 14.94 -19.01 -15.24
C ARG A 75 14.45 -17.92 -14.29
N LEU A 76 13.38 -17.18 -14.66
CA LEU A 76 12.77 -16.20 -13.80
C LEU A 76 12.17 -16.87 -12.55
N ALA A 77 11.41 -17.96 -12.72
CA ALA A 77 10.84 -18.74 -11.63
C ALA A 77 11.94 -19.26 -10.67
N LYS A 78 13.02 -19.82 -11.22
CA LYS A 78 14.16 -20.30 -10.41
C LYS A 78 14.88 -19.19 -9.65
N ARG A 79 15.00 -17.99 -10.25
CA ARG A 79 15.61 -16.83 -9.57
C ARG A 79 14.76 -16.34 -8.38
N LEU A 80 13.45 -16.61 -8.40
CA LEU A 80 12.52 -16.33 -7.32
C LEU A 80 12.40 -17.47 -6.30
N GLY A 81 13.26 -18.50 -6.39
CA GLY A 81 13.32 -19.61 -5.46
C GLY A 81 12.37 -20.77 -5.77
N PHE A 82 11.65 -20.76 -6.88
CA PHE A 82 10.79 -21.89 -7.26
C PHE A 82 11.57 -23.01 -7.95
N ASP A 83 11.25 -24.26 -7.64
CA ASP A 83 11.90 -25.43 -8.24
C ASP A 83 11.50 -25.64 -9.70
N SER A 84 10.27 -25.24 -10.06
CA SER A 84 9.72 -25.38 -11.42
C SER A 84 8.85 -24.18 -11.81
N TYR A 85 8.59 -24.05 -13.14
CA TYR A 85 7.63 -23.07 -13.63
C TYR A 85 6.19 -23.43 -13.23
N GLU A 86 5.89 -24.71 -13.06
CA GLU A 86 4.59 -25.20 -12.61
C GLU A 86 4.31 -24.70 -11.19
N GLN A 87 5.25 -24.85 -10.27
CA GLN A 87 5.14 -24.35 -8.90
C GLN A 87 4.97 -22.81 -8.88
N PHE A 88 5.75 -22.10 -9.69
CA PHE A 88 5.58 -20.67 -9.88
C PHE A 88 4.17 -20.32 -10.39
N ARG A 89 3.66 -21.05 -11.40
CA ARG A 89 2.33 -20.84 -11.96
C ARG A 89 1.20 -21.16 -10.99
N GLU A 90 1.36 -22.15 -10.11
CA GLU A 90 0.38 -22.51 -9.07
C GLU A 90 0.07 -21.34 -8.14
N VAL A 91 1.05 -20.48 -7.84
CA VAL A 91 0.82 -19.26 -7.05
C VAL A 91 -0.17 -18.33 -7.75
N PHE A 92 -0.03 -18.16 -9.07
CA PHE A 92 -0.95 -17.35 -9.87
C PHE A 92 -2.32 -18.01 -10.03
N GLN A 93 -2.35 -19.33 -10.20
CA GLN A 93 -3.61 -20.09 -10.27
C GLN A 93 -4.39 -19.98 -8.97
N SER A 94 -3.72 -20.13 -7.82
CA SER A 94 -4.34 -19.99 -6.50
C SER A 94 -4.88 -18.58 -6.29
N ALA A 95 -4.11 -17.55 -6.67
CA ALA A 95 -4.53 -16.16 -6.55
C ALA A 95 -5.74 -15.82 -7.44
N VAL A 96 -5.82 -16.39 -8.65
CA VAL A 96 -6.95 -16.14 -9.56
C VAL A 96 -8.17 -16.99 -9.18
N GLN A 97 -7.97 -18.19 -8.65
CA GLN A 97 -9.06 -19.04 -8.14
C GLN A 97 -9.64 -18.53 -6.84
N ALA A 98 -8.87 -17.81 -6.04
CA ALA A 98 -9.33 -17.19 -4.80
C ALA A 98 -10.43 -16.14 -5.02
N GLY A 99 -10.62 -15.64 -6.24
CA GLY A 99 -11.64 -14.62 -6.51
C GLY A 99 -11.39 -13.31 -5.76
N PRO A 100 -12.38 -12.44 -5.62
CA PRO A 100 -12.29 -11.28 -4.74
C PRO A 100 -12.01 -11.78 -3.31
N VAL A 101 -11.07 -11.14 -2.60
CA VAL A 101 -10.50 -11.49 -1.28
C VAL A 101 -11.49 -12.30 -0.43
N GLU A 102 -11.28 -13.62 -0.33
CA GLU A 102 -12.16 -14.49 0.45
C GLU A 102 -11.82 -14.38 1.93
N LEU A 103 -12.46 -13.43 2.61
CA LEU A 103 -12.24 -13.17 4.04
C LEU A 103 -12.48 -14.42 4.90
N SER A 104 -13.43 -15.28 4.50
CA SER A 104 -13.73 -16.53 5.19
C SER A 104 -12.60 -17.56 5.07
N GLY A 105 -11.96 -17.65 3.90
CA GLY A 105 -10.78 -18.49 3.69
C GLY A 105 -9.63 -18.05 4.59
N ARG A 106 -9.28 -16.76 4.57
CA ARG A 106 -8.25 -16.20 5.45
C ARG A 106 -8.56 -16.38 6.94
N ALA A 107 -9.85 -16.27 7.33
CA ALA A 107 -10.25 -16.54 8.72
C ALA A 107 -10.08 -18.02 9.10
N SER A 108 -10.31 -18.94 8.14
CA SER A 108 -10.05 -20.36 8.33
C SER A 108 -8.57 -20.67 8.46
N ASP A 109 -7.73 -20.03 7.67
CA ASP A 109 -6.25 -20.14 7.74
C ASP A 109 -5.72 -19.69 9.10
N LEU A 110 -6.23 -18.58 9.64
CA LEU A 110 -5.90 -18.12 11.00
C LEU A 110 -6.23 -19.19 12.07
N ARG A 111 -7.40 -19.84 11.96
CA ARG A 111 -7.77 -20.89 12.89
C ARG A 111 -6.85 -22.12 12.76
N ASN A 112 -6.46 -22.46 11.55
CA ASN A 112 -5.53 -23.56 11.31
C ASN A 112 -4.15 -23.25 11.89
N LEU A 113 -3.65 -22.01 11.71
CA LEU A 113 -2.40 -21.55 12.28
C LEU A 113 -2.42 -21.65 13.82
N ALA A 114 -3.44 -21.12 14.47
CA ALA A 114 -3.61 -21.17 15.91
C ALA A 114 -3.70 -22.61 16.49
N SER A 115 -4.13 -23.58 15.67
CA SER A 115 -4.20 -24.99 16.09
C SER A 115 -2.85 -25.72 16.05
N GLN A 116 -1.83 -25.16 15.39
CA GLN A 116 -0.54 -25.79 15.19
C GLN A 116 0.52 -25.37 16.23
N THR A 117 0.47 -24.11 16.69
CA THR A 117 1.46 -23.56 17.61
C THR A 117 0.83 -22.49 18.50
N ASP A 118 1.11 -22.53 19.81
CA ASP A 118 0.73 -21.47 20.75
C ASP A 118 1.51 -20.17 20.40
N ASP A 119 0.84 -19.02 20.49
CA ASP A 119 1.38 -17.65 20.28
C ASP A 119 1.84 -17.29 18.85
N GLN A 120 1.81 -18.24 17.88
CA GLN A 120 2.29 -17.96 16.52
C GLN A 120 1.53 -16.82 15.84
N VAL A 121 0.21 -16.74 16.02
CA VAL A 121 -0.62 -15.66 15.45
C VAL A 121 -0.18 -14.29 15.96
N PHE A 122 0.15 -14.19 17.25
CA PHE A 122 0.60 -12.93 17.86
C PHE A 122 1.92 -12.47 17.25
N LEU A 123 2.89 -13.39 17.11
CA LEU A 123 4.20 -13.09 16.55
C LEU A 123 4.09 -12.74 15.06
N ASP A 124 3.38 -13.53 14.27
CA ASP A 124 3.25 -13.32 12.83
C ASP A 124 2.54 -12.00 12.49
N VAL A 125 1.53 -11.60 13.27
CA VAL A 125 0.88 -10.29 13.11
C VAL A 125 1.84 -9.16 13.45
N GLY A 126 2.66 -9.33 14.50
CA GLY A 126 3.68 -8.38 14.89
C GLY A 126 4.76 -8.20 13.81
N ASP A 127 5.32 -9.31 13.33
CA ASP A 127 6.36 -9.31 12.29
C ASP A 127 5.83 -8.66 11.00
N ALA A 128 4.63 -9.04 10.56
CA ALA A 128 4.00 -8.42 9.40
C ALA A 128 3.79 -6.90 9.57
N ALA A 129 3.43 -6.45 10.77
CA ALA A 129 3.26 -5.03 11.05
C ALA A 129 4.59 -4.27 10.94
N PHE A 130 5.68 -4.78 11.53
CA PHE A 130 7.00 -4.18 11.44
C PHE A 130 7.52 -4.15 9.99
N ASP A 131 7.36 -5.23 9.25
CA ASP A 131 7.76 -5.32 7.85
C ASP A 131 6.99 -4.31 6.98
N ASN A 132 5.69 -4.23 7.13
CA ASN A 132 4.84 -3.30 6.39
C ASN A 132 5.24 -1.84 6.64
N ILE A 133 5.45 -1.46 7.89
CA ILE A 133 5.87 -0.11 8.29
C ILE A 133 7.29 0.16 7.78
N GLY A 134 8.23 -0.79 7.94
CA GLY A 134 9.61 -0.63 7.50
C GLY A 134 9.75 -0.33 6.00
N ARG A 135 8.89 -0.91 5.17
CA ARG A 135 8.85 -0.68 3.71
C ARG A 135 8.40 0.73 3.31
N LEU A 136 7.78 1.47 4.22
CA LEU A 136 7.36 2.84 3.96
C LEU A 136 8.56 3.81 3.89
N PHE A 137 9.60 3.58 4.70
CA PHE A 137 10.71 4.52 4.88
C PHE A 137 11.82 4.34 3.83
N THR A 138 11.54 4.78 2.61
CA THR A 138 12.49 4.79 1.48
C THR A 138 12.76 6.23 1.03
N ALA A 139 13.89 6.46 0.35
CA ALA A 139 14.21 7.78 -0.19
C ALA A 139 13.18 8.28 -1.20
N ASP A 140 12.58 7.37 -1.99
CA ASP A 140 11.55 7.70 -2.96
C ASP A 140 10.25 8.13 -2.26
N ASN A 141 9.81 7.42 -1.23
CA ASN A 141 8.65 7.81 -0.45
C ASN A 141 8.89 9.12 0.32
N GLN A 142 10.11 9.36 0.82
CA GLN A 142 10.45 10.63 1.46
C GLN A 142 10.26 11.83 0.52
N ALA A 143 10.71 11.72 -0.74
CA ALA A 143 10.52 12.77 -1.74
C ALA A 143 9.01 12.96 -2.03
N ARG A 144 8.27 11.88 -2.25
CA ARG A 144 6.81 11.93 -2.50
C ARG A 144 6.02 12.52 -1.33
N VAL A 145 6.41 12.21 -0.09
CA VAL A 145 5.79 12.78 1.11
C VAL A 145 5.96 14.29 1.12
N ARG A 146 7.15 14.78 0.80
CA ARG A 146 7.41 16.23 0.71
C ARG A 146 6.56 16.90 -0.37
N ASP A 147 6.49 16.30 -1.56
CA ASP A 147 5.66 16.82 -2.66
C ASP A 147 4.17 16.83 -2.26
N ALA A 148 3.69 15.78 -1.60
CA ALA A 148 2.32 15.69 -1.11
C ALA A 148 2.03 16.74 -0.02
N ALA A 149 2.94 16.92 0.94
CA ALA A 149 2.81 17.95 1.97
C ALA A 149 2.72 19.34 1.36
N MET A 150 3.59 19.68 0.39
CA MET A 150 3.53 20.94 -0.32
C MET A 150 2.23 21.13 -1.08
N MET A 151 1.70 20.07 -1.70
CA MET A 151 0.42 20.11 -2.40
C MET A 151 -0.75 20.33 -1.44
N LEU A 152 -0.74 19.70 -0.26
CA LEU A 152 -1.74 19.89 0.80
C LEU A 152 -1.70 21.32 1.36
N LEU A 153 -0.50 21.87 1.59
CA LEU A 153 -0.32 23.22 2.10
C LEU A 153 -0.78 24.30 1.10
N ALA A 154 -0.68 24.02 -0.19
CA ALA A 154 -1.11 24.94 -1.25
C ALA A 154 -2.61 24.84 -1.56
N ALA A 155 -3.33 23.84 -1.07
CA ALA A 155 -4.74 23.61 -1.36
C ALA A 155 -5.63 24.60 -0.60
N GLU A 156 -6.67 25.13 -1.28
CA GLU A 156 -7.71 25.92 -0.61
C GLU A 156 -8.57 25.05 0.30
N LYS A 157 -8.92 23.85 -0.15
CA LYS A 157 -9.65 22.84 0.62
C LYS A 157 -9.05 21.45 0.39
N ILE A 158 -9.17 20.62 1.39
CA ILE A 158 -8.69 19.24 1.36
C ILE A 158 -9.87 18.32 1.67
N ALA A 159 -10.36 17.60 0.66
CA ALA A 159 -11.34 16.54 0.84
C ALA A 159 -10.61 15.24 1.25
N VAL A 160 -11.13 14.53 2.23
CA VAL A 160 -10.56 13.24 2.67
C VAL A 160 -11.60 12.15 2.48
N VAL A 161 -11.23 11.10 1.75
CA VAL A 161 -12.13 10.04 1.31
C VAL A 161 -11.57 8.67 1.69
N GLY A 162 -12.38 7.86 2.34
CA GLY A 162 -12.16 6.45 2.61
C GLY A 162 -13.44 5.88 3.20
N PHE A 163 -13.86 4.72 2.72
CA PHE A 163 -15.11 4.10 3.15
C PHE A 163 -14.84 2.71 3.69
N ARG A 164 -15.77 2.15 4.47
CA ARG A 164 -15.66 0.86 5.15
C ARG A 164 -14.46 0.84 6.09
N ASP A 165 -13.52 -0.10 5.97
CA ASP A 165 -12.34 -0.19 6.83
C ASP A 165 -11.38 0.99 6.64
N THR A 166 -11.21 1.47 5.40
CA THR A 166 -10.37 2.64 5.13
C THR A 166 -10.97 3.96 5.61
N PHE A 167 -12.23 3.93 6.10
CA PHE A 167 -12.81 5.07 6.82
C PHE A 167 -12.01 5.42 8.07
N ALA A 168 -11.39 4.44 8.74
CA ALA A 168 -10.51 4.68 9.87
C ALA A 168 -9.32 5.58 9.48
N CYS A 169 -8.70 5.33 8.31
CA CYS A 169 -7.63 6.16 7.77
C CYS A 169 -8.12 7.58 7.43
N ALA A 170 -9.24 7.68 6.72
CA ALA A 170 -9.81 8.98 6.34
C ALA A 170 -10.23 9.80 7.57
N TYR A 171 -10.85 9.15 8.55
CA TYR A 171 -11.24 9.80 9.80
C TYR A 171 -10.02 10.29 10.58
N HIS A 172 -8.98 9.46 10.73
CA HIS A 172 -7.75 9.82 11.44
C HIS A 172 -7.06 11.01 10.77
N PHE A 173 -6.88 10.97 9.45
CA PHE A 173 -6.32 12.08 8.69
C PHE A 173 -7.14 13.37 8.92
N ALA A 174 -8.46 13.29 8.77
CA ALA A 174 -9.32 14.47 8.90
C ALA A 174 -9.41 14.98 10.35
N TYR A 175 -9.40 14.09 11.35
CA TYR A 175 -9.44 14.48 12.76
C TYR A 175 -8.16 15.21 13.16
N VAL A 176 -7.00 14.62 12.90
CA VAL A 176 -5.70 15.20 13.28
C VAL A 176 -5.37 16.39 12.37
N GLY A 177 -5.57 16.24 11.05
CA GLY A 177 -5.23 17.24 10.07
C GLY A 177 -5.96 18.57 10.27
N ARG A 178 -7.26 18.54 10.61
CA ARG A 178 -8.04 19.78 10.84
C ARG A 178 -7.62 20.57 12.08
N ILE A 179 -6.83 19.98 12.98
CA ILE A 179 -6.30 20.70 14.12
C ILE A 179 -5.33 21.78 13.66
N ALA A 180 -4.43 21.43 12.72
CA ALA A 180 -3.46 22.35 12.16
C ALA A 180 -4.00 23.05 10.89
N MET A 181 -4.75 22.33 10.04
CA MET A 181 -5.28 22.78 8.75
C MET A 181 -6.82 22.78 8.78
N PRO A 182 -7.48 23.90 9.14
CA PRO A 182 -8.95 23.95 9.29
C PRO A 182 -9.72 23.68 7.99
N ASN A 183 -9.07 23.76 6.84
CA ASN A 183 -9.61 23.50 5.50
C ASN A 183 -9.73 22.00 5.15
N VAL A 184 -9.39 21.10 6.06
CA VAL A 184 -9.53 19.63 5.91
C VAL A 184 -10.97 19.23 6.20
N GLN A 185 -11.60 18.54 5.24
CA GLN A 185 -12.97 18.06 5.33
C GLN A 185 -13.08 16.56 5.06
N LEU A 186 -13.66 15.81 5.99
CA LEU A 186 -13.99 14.40 5.81
C LEU A 186 -15.27 14.26 4.98
N ILE A 187 -15.17 13.55 3.87
CA ILE A 187 -16.29 13.19 3.01
C ILE A 187 -16.91 11.89 3.54
N ARG A 188 -18.17 11.94 3.91
CA ARG A 188 -18.87 10.82 4.57
C ARG A 188 -19.84 10.09 3.66
N GLY A 189 -20.22 10.71 2.53
CA GLY A 189 -21.20 10.16 1.60
C GLY A 189 -22.61 10.04 2.19
N GLN A 190 -22.93 10.85 3.20
CA GLN A 190 -24.26 10.81 3.85
C GLN A 190 -25.34 11.42 2.97
N GLU A 191 -26.58 11.00 3.15
CA GLU A 191 -27.77 11.56 2.47
C GLU A 191 -27.72 11.54 0.93
N GLY A 192 -27.15 10.48 0.34
CA GLY A 192 -26.97 10.39 -1.12
C GLY A 192 -25.80 11.24 -1.66
N GLY A 193 -24.92 11.68 -0.82
CA GLY A 193 -24.23 12.91 -0.73
C GLY A 193 -22.81 12.98 -1.27
N LEU A 194 -22.19 11.95 -1.90
CA LEU A 194 -20.83 12.14 -2.45
C LEU A 194 -20.75 13.34 -3.41
N LEU A 195 -21.72 13.45 -4.30
CA LEU A 195 -21.76 14.56 -5.25
C LEU A 195 -22.01 15.90 -4.54
N THR A 196 -22.92 15.93 -3.57
CA THR A 196 -23.23 17.15 -2.80
C THR A 196 -22.04 17.59 -1.93
N GLU A 197 -21.37 16.63 -1.28
CA GLU A 197 -20.20 16.93 -0.44
C GLU A 197 -18.99 17.37 -1.26
N LEU A 198 -18.78 16.83 -2.47
CA LEU A 198 -17.68 17.19 -3.36
C LEU A 198 -17.99 18.39 -4.28
N ALA A 199 -19.23 18.78 -4.46
CA ALA A 199 -19.62 19.91 -5.31
C ALA A 199 -18.94 21.26 -4.97
N PRO A 200 -18.61 21.57 -3.70
CA PRO A 200 -17.90 22.81 -3.36
C PRO A 200 -16.38 22.81 -3.67
N PHE A 201 -15.83 21.69 -4.16
CA PHE A 201 -14.41 21.54 -4.46
C PHE A 201 -14.12 21.73 -5.95
N GLY A 202 -12.91 22.18 -6.30
CA GLY A 202 -12.48 22.45 -7.66
C GLY A 202 -10.97 22.31 -7.90
N GLU A 203 -10.46 22.96 -8.93
CA GLU A 203 -9.06 22.80 -9.42
C GLU A 203 -7.96 23.26 -8.46
N HIS A 204 -8.32 24.11 -7.48
CA HIS A 204 -7.40 24.57 -6.43
C HIS A 204 -7.40 23.67 -5.19
N ASP A 205 -8.21 22.62 -5.21
CA ASP A 205 -8.42 21.73 -4.08
C ASP A 205 -7.72 20.38 -4.29
N VAL A 206 -7.55 19.66 -3.18
CA VAL A 206 -6.95 18.32 -3.14
C VAL A 206 -7.94 17.32 -2.57
N VAL A 207 -7.96 16.10 -3.11
CA VAL A 207 -8.63 14.97 -2.47
C VAL A 207 -7.59 13.94 -2.05
N VAL A 208 -7.58 13.57 -0.77
CA VAL A 208 -6.80 12.46 -0.23
C VAL A 208 -7.70 11.25 -0.13
N ALA A 209 -7.39 10.18 -0.87
CA ALA A 209 -8.22 8.99 -0.94
C ALA A 209 -7.48 7.74 -0.48
N PHE A 210 -8.15 6.94 0.34
CA PHE A 210 -7.66 5.67 0.88
C PHE A 210 -8.48 4.51 0.33
N GLY A 211 -7.81 3.47 -0.17
CA GLY A 211 -8.50 2.26 -0.60
C GLY A 211 -7.54 1.12 -0.90
N PHE A 212 -7.89 -0.05 -0.37
CA PHE A 212 -7.17 -1.32 -0.53
C PHE A 212 -8.11 -2.38 -1.07
N GLU A 213 -7.56 -3.45 -1.63
CA GLU A 213 -8.37 -4.57 -2.06
C GLU A 213 -9.01 -5.29 -0.83
N PRO A 214 -10.34 -5.54 -0.86
CA PRO A 214 -11.34 -5.26 -1.92
C PRO A 214 -11.74 -3.78 -1.97
N TYR A 215 -11.55 -3.15 -3.13
CA TYR A 215 -11.79 -1.72 -3.30
C TYR A 215 -13.26 -1.35 -3.12
N CYS A 216 -13.51 -0.33 -2.32
CA CYS A 216 -14.83 0.19 -2.08
C CYS A 216 -15.34 1.01 -3.28
N ALA A 217 -16.53 0.68 -3.80
CA ALA A 217 -17.12 1.35 -4.94
C ALA A 217 -17.37 2.84 -4.68
N GLU A 218 -17.71 3.21 -3.44
CA GLU A 218 -17.93 4.59 -3.03
C GLU A 218 -16.63 5.43 -3.15
N THR A 219 -15.47 4.85 -2.79
CA THR A 219 -14.16 5.53 -2.95
C THR A 219 -13.82 5.73 -4.42
N VAL A 220 -14.02 4.72 -5.25
CA VAL A 220 -13.83 4.83 -6.71
C VAL A 220 -14.71 5.94 -7.28
N ARG A 221 -16.00 5.94 -6.91
CA ARG A 221 -16.96 6.94 -7.37
C ARG A 221 -16.61 8.35 -6.92
N ALA A 222 -16.15 8.53 -5.69
CA ALA A 222 -15.71 9.83 -5.19
C ALA A 222 -14.52 10.37 -6.02
N LEU A 223 -13.56 9.52 -6.38
CA LEU A 223 -12.44 9.92 -7.24
C LEU A 223 -12.86 10.22 -8.69
N GLU A 224 -13.85 9.52 -9.24
CA GLU A 224 -14.42 9.87 -10.54
C GLU A 224 -15.02 11.29 -10.53
N ILE A 225 -15.80 11.61 -9.49
CA ILE A 225 -16.39 12.94 -9.30
C ILE A 225 -15.28 13.99 -9.13
N ALA A 226 -14.28 13.71 -8.29
CA ALA A 226 -13.15 14.60 -8.04
C ALA A 226 -12.39 14.92 -9.34
N ARG A 227 -12.09 13.91 -10.15
CA ARG A 227 -11.40 14.08 -11.44
C ARG A 227 -12.23 14.92 -12.41
N ALA A 228 -13.55 14.68 -12.49
CA ALA A 228 -14.46 15.46 -13.33
C ALA A 228 -14.52 16.93 -12.92
N ALA A 229 -14.33 17.23 -11.63
CA ALA A 229 -14.29 18.59 -11.09
C ALA A 229 -12.90 19.22 -11.11
N GLY A 230 -11.87 18.53 -11.62
CA GLY A 230 -10.49 19.04 -11.67
C GLY A 230 -9.75 19.02 -10.33
N ILE A 231 -10.31 18.38 -9.30
CA ILE A 231 -9.70 18.23 -7.98
C ILE A 231 -8.48 17.29 -8.11
N LYS A 232 -7.35 17.65 -7.51
CA LYS A 232 -6.09 16.88 -7.61
C LYS A 232 -6.07 15.73 -6.60
N PRO A 233 -6.02 14.43 -7.05
CA PRO A 233 -6.01 13.33 -6.10
C PRO A 233 -4.60 13.00 -5.59
N ILE A 234 -4.49 12.81 -4.26
CA ILE A 234 -3.44 12.04 -3.59
C ILE A 234 -4.06 10.70 -3.20
N VAL A 235 -3.51 9.61 -3.70
CA VAL A 235 -4.06 8.26 -3.50
C VAL A 235 -3.12 7.44 -2.63
N ILE A 236 -3.67 6.81 -1.60
CA ILE A 236 -2.99 5.83 -0.74
C ILE A 236 -3.67 4.48 -0.98
N THR A 237 -2.90 3.53 -1.53
CA THR A 237 -3.43 2.23 -1.97
C THR A 237 -2.37 1.13 -1.81
N ASP A 238 -2.72 -0.11 -2.09
CA ASP A 238 -1.85 -1.29 -1.97
C ASP A 238 -1.05 -1.58 -3.24
N THR A 239 -1.54 -1.16 -4.41
CA THR A 239 -0.88 -1.44 -5.70
C THR A 239 -1.10 -0.31 -6.71
N LEU A 240 -0.15 -0.13 -7.63
CA LEU A 240 -0.29 0.79 -8.75
C LEU A 240 -1.38 0.36 -9.77
N ARG A 241 -1.89 -0.87 -9.67
CA ARG A 241 -3.04 -1.36 -10.47
C ARG A 241 -4.40 -1.04 -9.84
N SER A 242 -4.43 -0.43 -8.69
CA SER A 242 -5.66 -0.02 -8.02
C SER A 242 -6.53 0.86 -8.93
N PRO A 243 -7.86 0.69 -8.95
CA PRO A 243 -8.78 1.55 -9.69
C PRO A 243 -8.76 3.01 -9.21
N LEU A 244 -8.10 3.28 -8.10
CA LEU A 244 -7.94 4.63 -7.56
C LEU A 244 -6.83 5.42 -8.26
N VAL A 245 -5.80 4.75 -8.80
CA VAL A 245 -4.57 5.35 -9.35
C VAL A 245 -4.78 6.19 -10.62
N PRO A 246 -5.63 5.81 -11.60
CA PRO A 246 -5.77 6.61 -12.81
C PRO A 246 -6.08 8.07 -12.52
N GLY A 247 -5.25 9.01 -13.05
CA GLY A 247 -5.41 10.45 -12.86
C GLY A 247 -5.00 10.98 -11.46
N ALA A 248 -4.37 10.17 -10.62
CA ALA A 248 -3.77 10.64 -9.37
C ALA A 248 -2.58 11.58 -9.64
N ALA A 249 -2.51 12.67 -8.91
CA ALA A 249 -1.36 13.57 -8.94
C ALA A 249 -0.18 12.95 -8.19
N ILE A 250 -0.45 12.29 -7.05
CA ILE A 250 0.53 11.54 -6.27
C ILE A 250 -0.11 10.21 -5.84
N THR A 251 0.66 9.14 -5.95
CA THR A 251 0.24 7.81 -5.47
C THR A 251 1.28 7.26 -4.50
N PHE A 252 0.79 6.83 -3.34
CA PHE A 252 1.55 6.03 -2.39
C PHE A 252 1.05 4.59 -2.44
N THR A 253 1.96 3.66 -2.69
CA THR A 253 1.69 2.24 -2.48
C THR A 253 2.23 1.84 -1.11
N VAL A 254 1.35 1.35 -0.25
CA VAL A 254 1.68 0.91 1.11
C VAL A 254 1.49 -0.59 1.25
N ALA A 255 2.42 -1.25 1.92
CA ALA A 255 2.29 -2.65 2.23
C ALA A 255 1.19 -2.86 3.27
N ASN A 256 0.33 -3.86 3.05
CA ASN A 256 -0.82 -4.18 3.88
C ASN A 256 -0.94 -5.69 4.18
N ALA A 257 0.13 -6.45 3.93
CA ALA A 257 0.19 -7.89 4.17
C ALA A 257 0.03 -8.19 5.68
N THR A 258 -0.74 -9.21 5.99
CA THR A 258 -0.96 -9.63 7.38
C THR A 258 -1.55 -11.04 7.38
N PRO A 259 -1.26 -11.89 8.37
CA PRO A 259 -1.99 -13.14 8.59
C PRO A 259 -3.44 -12.90 9.03
N HIS A 260 -3.81 -11.68 9.42
CA HIS A 260 -5.19 -11.33 9.76
C HIS A 260 -6.15 -11.53 8.58
N PHE A 261 -7.42 -11.84 8.85
CA PHE A 261 -8.41 -12.09 7.79
C PHE A 261 -8.73 -10.84 6.94
N PHE A 262 -8.43 -9.65 7.43
CA PHE A 262 -8.60 -8.39 6.71
C PHE A 262 -7.24 -7.70 6.49
N PRO A 263 -7.04 -6.94 5.39
CA PRO A 263 -5.79 -6.22 5.12
C PRO A 263 -5.41 -5.26 6.26
N SER A 264 -4.10 -5.09 6.50
CA SER A 264 -3.61 -4.17 7.53
C SER A 264 -3.68 -2.71 7.04
N ILE A 265 -4.12 -1.80 7.89
CA ILE A 265 -4.10 -0.35 7.62
C ILE A 265 -2.94 0.38 8.31
N LEU A 266 -2.05 -0.33 9.02
CA LEU A 266 -1.01 0.28 9.85
C LEU A 266 -0.04 1.15 9.06
N SER A 267 0.42 0.70 7.89
CA SER A 267 1.30 1.52 7.04
C SER A 267 0.61 2.79 6.52
N ALA A 268 -0.69 2.72 6.24
CA ALA A 268 -1.46 3.91 5.85
C ALA A 268 -1.59 4.89 7.02
N ILE A 269 -1.85 4.42 8.24
CA ILE A 269 -1.89 5.27 9.45
C ILE A 269 -0.52 5.90 9.67
N THR A 270 0.57 5.14 9.60
CA THR A 270 1.93 5.68 9.73
C THR A 270 2.23 6.74 8.65
N LEU A 271 1.82 6.50 7.40
CA LEU A 271 1.98 7.49 6.33
C LEU A 271 1.19 8.77 6.60
N ILE A 272 -0.02 8.68 7.15
CA ILE A 272 -0.83 9.83 7.56
C ILE A 272 -0.07 10.67 8.61
N GLU A 273 0.47 10.02 9.64
CA GLU A 273 1.23 10.70 10.68
C GLU A 273 2.45 11.43 10.11
N VAL A 274 3.19 10.77 9.20
CA VAL A 274 4.34 11.37 8.51
C VAL A 274 3.91 12.56 7.64
N LEU A 275 2.84 12.43 6.85
CA LEU A 275 2.35 13.52 5.99
C LEU A 275 1.91 14.74 6.80
N LEU A 276 1.17 14.53 7.88
CA LEU A 276 0.70 15.63 8.73
C LEU A 276 1.86 16.27 9.50
N ALA A 277 2.84 15.48 9.94
CA ALA A 277 4.07 16.00 10.56
C ALA A 277 4.88 16.87 9.57
N GLU A 278 5.05 16.42 8.32
CA GLU A 278 5.74 17.21 7.27
C GLU A 278 4.97 18.50 6.95
N CYS A 279 3.64 18.47 6.92
CA CYS A 279 2.84 19.69 6.75
C CYS A 279 3.13 20.73 7.85
N VAL A 280 3.16 20.29 9.12
CA VAL A 280 3.43 21.21 10.24
C VAL A 280 4.89 21.65 10.26
N ALA A 281 5.83 20.74 9.97
CA ALA A 281 7.27 21.03 10.02
C ALA A 281 7.73 22.04 8.94
N TYR A 282 7.11 22.02 7.76
CA TYR A 282 7.50 22.84 6.62
C TYR A 282 6.43 23.84 6.19
N GLY A 283 5.30 23.89 6.88
CA GLY A 283 4.22 24.83 6.64
C GLY A 283 4.44 26.19 7.31
N PRO A 284 3.52 27.13 7.12
CA PRO A 284 3.58 28.45 7.75
C PRO A 284 3.31 28.37 9.25
N ASP A 285 3.79 29.38 10.01
CA ASP A 285 3.62 29.48 11.47
C ASP A 285 2.15 29.41 11.91
N SER A 286 1.22 29.82 11.06
CA SER A 286 -0.22 29.74 11.33
C SER A 286 -0.72 28.34 11.63
N LEU A 287 -0.03 27.27 11.19
CA LEU A 287 -0.37 25.90 11.55
C LEU A 287 -0.12 25.63 13.05
N VAL A 288 0.97 26.16 13.59
CA VAL A 288 1.31 26.08 15.01
C VAL A 288 0.30 26.89 15.82
N ASP A 289 -0.08 28.09 15.36
CA ASP A 289 -1.09 28.94 16.00
C ASP A 289 -2.46 28.25 16.03
N ASN A 290 -2.83 27.53 14.97
CA ASN A 290 -4.08 26.74 14.94
C ASN A 290 -4.06 25.61 15.96
N VAL A 291 -2.95 24.90 16.09
CA VAL A 291 -2.78 23.84 17.11
C VAL A 291 -2.91 24.44 18.52
N ALA A 292 -2.22 25.55 18.80
CA ALA A 292 -2.31 26.22 20.10
C ALA A 292 -3.74 26.71 20.43
N SER A 293 -4.43 27.25 19.42
CA SER A 293 -5.81 27.68 19.55
C SER A 293 -6.78 26.52 19.82
N PHE A 294 -6.56 25.37 19.17
CA PHE A 294 -7.31 24.16 19.44
C PHE A 294 -7.07 23.67 20.88
N GLU A 295 -5.81 23.60 21.29
CA GLU A 295 -5.42 23.18 22.64
C GLU A 295 -6.08 24.06 23.74
N SER A 296 -6.07 25.38 23.54
CA SER A 296 -6.71 26.31 24.49
C SER A 296 -8.21 26.03 24.61
N ARG A 297 -8.90 25.91 23.46
CA ARG A 297 -10.35 25.59 23.44
C ARG A 297 -10.65 24.26 24.12
N MET A 298 -9.86 23.20 23.84
CA MET A 298 -10.06 21.90 24.48
C MET A 298 -9.89 21.95 26.00
N ARG A 299 -8.94 22.75 26.47
CA ARG A 299 -8.69 22.96 27.89
C ARG A 299 -9.83 23.74 28.54
N GLU A 300 -10.29 24.83 27.91
CA GLU A 300 -11.43 25.64 28.40
C GLU A 300 -12.73 24.85 28.47
N MET A 301 -12.96 23.94 27.52
CA MET A 301 -14.13 23.07 27.48
C MET A 301 -14.03 21.83 28.38
N GLY A 302 -12.89 21.61 29.06
CA GLY A 302 -12.69 20.41 29.88
C GLY A 302 -12.72 19.11 29.09
N ALA A 303 -12.30 19.15 27.81
CA ALA A 303 -12.36 18.00 26.92
C ALA A 303 -11.40 16.85 27.31
N TYR A 304 -10.38 17.17 28.09
CA TYR A 304 -9.41 16.21 28.62
C TYR A 304 -9.39 16.23 30.12
N VAL A 305 -9.19 15.07 30.75
CA VAL A 305 -9.02 14.96 32.21
C VAL A 305 -7.69 15.59 32.56
N SER A 306 -7.72 16.64 33.41
CA SER A 306 -6.51 17.18 34.05
C SER A 306 -6.06 16.20 35.13
N ASN A 307 -4.85 15.69 35.03
CA ASN A 307 -4.22 15.04 36.18
C ASN A 307 -3.80 16.15 37.14
N GLU A 308 -4.64 16.39 38.15
CA GLU A 308 -4.24 17.13 39.38
C GLU A 308 -3.38 16.23 40.25
#